data_c0724a8c918523956347b9d7dcc0b0d5
#
_entry.id   c0724a8c918523956347b9d7dcc0b0d5
#
_cell.length_a   1.000
_cell.length_b   1.000
_cell.length_c   1.000
_cell.angle_alpha   90.00
_cell.angle_beta   90.00
_cell.angle_gamma   90.00
#
_symmetry.space_group_name_H-M   'P 1'
#
loop_
_entity.id
_entity.type
_entity.pdbx_description
1 polymer ?
#
loop_
_entity_poly.entity_id
_entity_poly.type
_entity_poly.pdbx_seq_one_letter_code
_entity_poly.pdbx_strand_id
1 'polypeptide(L)'
;IISVTDAQGRTFEGDAFIDTTGTAGPMNNCTKYGNDCAMCILRCPSFGGRVSVAGLAGLKEMVGKKPNGSIGAMSGSCKLYKESLSKEIQKELNTKGVCIVPIPDELIEDHLDVKACQQYALEAFKTNIVLLDTGHAKLMSPYFSLERLRKIPGFENARYEDPYAGGKGNSMRYFAMAYRDNCLKVEGLNNLFCGGEKAGLLVGHTEAIVTGTLAGHNSVRYALGL
;
A
#
# COMPACT_ATOMS: atom_id res chain seq x y z
N ILE A 1 0.21 14.89 23.89
CA ILE A 1 -1.02 14.08 24.03
C ILE A 1 -1.10 13.59 25.46
N ILE A 2 -2.27 13.68 26.06
CA ILE A 2 -2.52 13.15 27.42
C ILE A 2 -3.33 11.85 27.32
N SER A 3 -4.29 11.81 26.41
CA SER A 3 -5.15 10.66 26.21
C SER A 3 -5.59 10.52 24.76
N VAL A 4 -6.03 9.33 24.39
CA VAL A 4 -6.63 9.00 23.10
C VAL A 4 -7.97 8.33 23.35
N THR A 5 -9.01 8.79 22.66
CA THR A 5 -10.36 8.20 22.74
C THR A 5 -10.65 7.42 21.46
N ASP A 6 -11.10 6.18 21.59
CA ASP A 6 -11.50 5.36 20.46
C ASP A 6 -12.92 5.68 19.94
N ALA A 7 -13.31 5.04 18.85
CA ALA A 7 -14.61 5.24 18.22
C ALA A 7 -15.79 4.77 19.10
N GLN A 8 -15.54 3.97 20.15
CA GLN A 8 -16.51 3.53 21.14
C GLN A 8 -16.58 4.47 22.36
N GLY A 9 -15.82 5.55 22.36
CA GLY A 9 -15.78 6.51 23.46
C GLY A 9 -14.88 6.10 24.64
N ARG A 10 -14.10 5.02 24.51
CA ARG A 10 -13.16 4.60 25.56
C ARG A 10 -11.89 5.43 25.49
N THR A 11 -11.46 5.95 26.62
CA THR A 11 -10.27 6.81 26.72
C THR A 11 -9.11 6.04 27.32
N PHE A 12 -7.94 6.19 26.71
CA PHE A 12 -6.68 5.59 27.13
C PHE A 12 -5.68 6.68 27.43
N GLU A 13 -5.07 6.62 28.60
CA GLU A 13 -4.01 7.54 29.05
C GLU A 13 -2.65 6.85 28.97
N GLY A 14 -1.58 7.61 28.78
CA GLY A 14 -0.23 7.08 28.75
C GLY A 14 0.83 8.19 28.67
N ASP A 15 2.03 7.86 29.09
CA ASP A 15 3.19 8.78 29.06
C ASP A 15 3.69 8.98 27.63
N ALA A 16 3.57 7.96 26.78
CA ALA A 16 3.93 8.00 25.36
C ALA A 16 2.90 7.24 24.50
N PHE A 17 2.78 7.66 23.24
CA PHE A 17 1.86 7.09 22.27
C PHE A 17 2.62 6.72 20.99
N ILE A 18 2.17 5.67 20.31
CA ILE A 18 2.74 5.25 19.02
C ILE A 18 1.62 5.18 18.00
N ASP A 19 1.69 6.02 16.97
CA ASP A 19 0.77 5.99 15.83
C ASP A 19 1.25 4.97 14.79
N THR A 20 0.53 3.87 14.67
CA THR A 20 0.75 2.82 13.68
C THR A 20 -0.46 2.64 12.75
N THR A 21 -1.29 3.66 12.62
CA THR A 21 -2.52 3.62 11.82
C THR A 21 -2.27 3.49 10.32
N GLY A 22 -1.03 3.53 9.90
CA GLY A 22 -0.62 3.43 8.51
C GLY A 22 -0.84 4.73 7.75
N THR A 23 -0.93 4.64 6.44
CA THR A 23 -1.23 5.80 5.60
C THR A 23 -2.63 6.28 5.91
N ALA A 24 -2.71 7.30 6.75
CA ALA A 24 -3.97 7.86 7.16
C ALA A 24 -4.53 8.75 6.06
N GLY A 25 -5.80 8.62 5.86
CA GLY A 25 -6.56 9.53 5.04
C GLY A 25 -8.01 9.50 5.47
N PRO A 26 -8.81 10.47 5.06
CA PRO A 26 -10.25 10.43 5.28
C PRO A 26 -10.83 9.11 4.78
N MET A 27 -11.94 8.68 5.36
CA MET A 27 -12.70 7.54 4.86
C MET A 27 -12.88 7.64 3.34
N ASN A 28 -12.76 6.51 2.64
CA ASN A 28 -12.87 6.40 1.19
C ASN A 28 -11.76 7.09 0.37
N ASN A 29 -10.67 7.53 0.97
CA ASN A 29 -9.53 8.03 0.19
C ASN A 29 -8.98 6.99 -0.78
N CYS A 30 -9.03 5.71 -0.40
CA CYS A 30 -8.64 4.61 -1.28
C CYS A 30 -9.51 4.57 -2.54
N THR A 31 -10.81 4.70 -2.40
CA THR A 31 -11.74 4.77 -3.55
C THR A 31 -11.52 6.04 -4.35
N LYS A 32 -11.41 7.20 -3.68
CA LYS A 32 -11.22 8.49 -4.33
C LYS A 32 -9.93 8.57 -5.15
N TYR A 33 -8.85 7.93 -4.69
CA TYR A 33 -7.53 7.99 -5.33
C TYR A 33 -7.10 6.67 -5.98
N GLY A 34 -8.01 5.70 -6.09
CA GLY A 34 -7.75 4.44 -6.77
C GLY A 34 -6.86 3.46 -6.01
N ASN A 35 -6.84 3.53 -4.69
CA ASN A 35 -5.99 2.70 -3.84
C ASN A 35 -6.67 1.44 -3.31
N ASP A 36 -7.46 0.76 -4.14
CA ASP A 36 -8.06 -0.51 -3.72
C ASP A 36 -6.99 -1.56 -3.50
N CYS A 37 -6.81 -1.98 -2.28
CA CYS A 37 -6.03 -3.16 -1.98
C CYS A 37 -6.89 -4.14 -1.17
N ALA A 38 -6.55 -5.42 -1.20
CA ALA A 38 -7.27 -6.45 -0.46
C ALA A 38 -7.41 -6.10 1.04
N MET A 39 -6.39 -5.47 1.62
CA MET A 39 -6.41 -5.01 3.00
C MET A 39 -7.44 -3.90 3.24
N CYS A 40 -7.66 -3.01 2.27
CA CYS A 40 -8.70 -1.99 2.38
C CYS A 40 -10.10 -2.59 2.26
N ILE A 41 -10.28 -3.59 1.39
CA ILE A 41 -11.55 -4.31 1.27
C ILE A 41 -11.92 -5.00 2.59
N LEU A 42 -10.95 -5.65 3.23
CA LEU A 42 -11.18 -6.33 4.50
C LEU A 42 -11.27 -5.36 5.69
N ARG A 43 -10.39 -4.36 5.72
CA ARG A 43 -10.25 -3.47 6.88
C ARG A 43 -11.29 -2.36 6.93
N CYS A 44 -11.52 -1.67 5.82
CA CYS A 44 -12.43 -0.52 5.81
C CYS A 44 -13.88 -0.87 6.17
N PRO A 45 -14.45 -2.00 5.71
CA PRO A 45 -15.78 -2.43 6.16
C PRO A 45 -15.83 -2.80 7.64
N SER A 46 -14.73 -3.38 8.20
CA SER A 46 -14.72 -3.90 9.57
C SER A 46 -14.34 -2.84 10.61
N PHE A 47 -13.45 -1.93 10.27
CA PHE A 47 -12.84 -0.99 11.23
C PHE A 47 -13.04 0.49 10.87
N GLY A 48 -13.70 0.78 9.78
CA GLY A 48 -13.86 2.15 9.28
C GLY A 48 -12.62 2.68 8.57
N GLY A 49 -12.65 3.97 8.26
CA GLY A 49 -11.54 4.68 7.61
C GLY A 49 -10.29 4.73 8.48
N ARG A 50 -9.15 4.92 7.83
CA ARG A 50 -7.89 5.16 8.55
C ARG A 50 -7.91 6.56 9.13
N VAL A 51 -7.50 6.66 10.39
CA VAL A 51 -7.44 7.93 11.12
C VAL A 51 -5.98 8.21 11.47
N SER A 52 -5.54 9.44 11.26
CA SER A 52 -4.24 9.90 11.73
C SER A 52 -4.35 10.48 13.13
N VAL A 53 -3.61 9.93 14.08
CA VAL A 53 -3.51 10.50 15.42
C VAL A 53 -2.80 11.86 15.37
N ALA A 54 -1.74 12.00 14.56
CA ALA A 54 -1.05 13.26 14.34
C ALA A 54 -1.98 14.32 13.71
N GLY A 55 -2.76 13.92 12.70
CA GLY A 55 -3.75 14.80 12.06
C GLY A 55 -4.86 15.24 13.01
N LEU A 56 -5.37 14.35 13.86
CA LEU A 56 -6.34 14.69 14.91
C LEU A 56 -5.77 15.67 15.95
N ALA A 57 -4.46 15.59 16.21
CA ALA A 57 -3.75 16.52 17.06
C ALA A 57 -3.45 17.88 16.38
N GLY A 58 -3.93 18.10 15.17
CA GLY A 58 -3.79 19.36 14.42
C GLY A 58 -2.46 19.51 13.67
N LEU A 59 -1.66 18.45 13.56
CA LEU A 59 -0.39 18.47 12.84
C LEU A 59 -0.60 18.28 11.34
N LYS A 60 0.26 18.92 10.56
CA LYS A 60 0.34 18.69 9.12
C LYS A 60 1.01 17.35 8.84
N GLU A 61 0.52 16.66 7.83
CA GLU A 61 1.13 15.45 7.31
C GLU A 61 1.77 15.71 5.94
N MET A 62 2.85 15.02 5.69
CA MET A 62 3.46 14.97 4.37
C MET A 62 2.65 14.01 3.51
N VAL A 63 2.28 14.44 2.31
CA VAL A 63 1.52 13.65 1.35
C VAL A 63 2.43 13.21 0.21
N GLY A 64 2.47 11.92 -0.05
CA GLY A 64 3.20 11.36 -1.19
C GLY A 64 2.65 11.90 -2.51
N LYS A 65 3.53 12.19 -3.46
CA LYS A 65 3.19 12.70 -4.78
C LYS A 65 3.72 11.78 -5.88
N LYS A 66 2.94 11.65 -6.93
CA LYS A 66 3.35 11.01 -8.18
C LYS A 66 4.36 11.88 -8.93
N PRO A 67 5.07 11.34 -9.93
CA PRO A 67 5.97 12.13 -10.77
C PRO A 67 5.33 13.35 -11.43
N ASN A 68 4.03 13.28 -11.72
CA ASN A 68 3.26 14.40 -12.28
C ASN A 68 2.78 15.43 -11.23
N GLY A 69 3.17 15.25 -9.95
CA GLY A 69 2.78 16.14 -8.85
C GLY A 69 1.41 15.86 -8.23
N SER A 70 0.59 14.96 -8.78
CA SER A 70 -0.67 14.58 -8.16
C SER A 70 -0.45 13.72 -6.89
N ILE A 71 -1.45 13.68 -6.01
CA ILE A 71 -1.37 12.95 -4.75
C ILE A 71 -1.35 11.43 -5.02
N GLY A 72 -0.50 10.73 -4.31
CA GLY A 72 -0.31 9.28 -4.35
C GLY A 72 1.14 8.89 -4.49
N ALA A 73 1.44 7.63 -4.28
CA ALA A 73 2.78 7.05 -4.44
C ALA A 73 2.72 5.68 -5.09
N MET A 74 3.82 5.29 -5.74
CA MET A 74 3.91 3.98 -6.40
C MET A 74 4.04 2.86 -5.37
N SER A 75 3.38 1.73 -5.62
CA SER A 75 3.53 0.49 -4.85
C SER A 75 3.49 -0.75 -5.75
N GLY A 76 3.59 -1.93 -5.19
CA GLY A 76 3.98 -3.14 -5.91
C GLY A 76 2.96 -3.82 -6.83
N SER A 77 1.72 -3.38 -6.97
CA SER A 77 0.75 -3.97 -7.90
C SER A 77 0.04 -2.92 -8.71
N CYS A 78 -0.44 -3.28 -9.89
CA CYS A 78 -1.17 -2.35 -10.76
C CYS A 78 -2.58 -2.87 -11.08
N LYS A 79 -3.40 -1.98 -11.58
CA LYS A 79 -4.75 -2.28 -12.05
C LYS A 79 -4.83 -2.10 -13.55
N LEU A 80 -5.52 -3.02 -14.19
CA LEU A 80 -5.83 -2.98 -15.60
C LEU A 80 -7.32 -2.74 -15.77
N TYR A 81 -7.70 -2.00 -16.80
CA TYR A 81 -9.08 -1.96 -17.23
C TYR A 81 -9.49 -3.34 -17.73
N LYS A 82 -10.54 -3.96 -17.14
CA LYS A 82 -11.02 -5.29 -17.55
C LYS A 82 -11.39 -5.35 -19.03
N GLU A 83 -12.02 -4.32 -19.53
CA GLU A 83 -12.45 -4.23 -20.94
C GLU A 83 -11.27 -4.18 -21.93
N SER A 84 -10.06 -3.94 -21.43
CA SER A 84 -8.84 -3.98 -22.24
C SER A 84 -8.21 -5.37 -22.38
N LEU A 85 -8.77 -6.36 -21.70
CA LEU A 85 -8.32 -7.74 -21.72
C LEU A 85 -9.18 -8.59 -22.67
N SER A 86 -8.71 -9.79 -23.02
CA SER A 86 -9.49 -10.70 -23.85
C SER A 86 -10.82 -11.09 -23.19
N LYS A 87 -11.79 -11.51 -23.99
CA LYS A 87 -13.11 -11.92 -23.50
C LYS A 87 -13.04 -13.13 -22.57
N GLU A 88 -12.11 -14.02 -22.80
CA GLU A 88 -11.85 -15.20 -21.99
C GLU A 88 -11.38 -14.79 -20.59
N ILE A 89 -10.41 -13.90 -20.51
CA ILE A 89 -9.89 -13.35 -19.22
C ILE A 89 -11.01 -12.60 -18.50
N GLN A 90 -11.75 -11.75 -19.20
CA GLN A 90 -12.89 -11.03 -18.60
C GLN A 90 -13.92 -11.99 -18.02
N LYS A 91 -14.30 -13.03 -18.77
CA LYS A 91 -15.25 -14.05 -18.33
C LYS A 91 -14.76 -14.78 -17.09
N GLU A 92 -13.50 -15.20 -17.10
CA GLU A 92 -12.91 -15.91 -15.95
C GLU A 92 -12.87 -15.03 -14.70
N LEU A 93 -12.41 -13.79 -14.80
CA LEU A 93 -12.43 -12.83 -13.70
C LEU A 93 -13.83 -12.62 -13.14
N ASN A 94 -14.83 -12.41 -14.02
CA ASN A 94 -16.20 -12.15 -13.59
C ASN A 94 -16.88 -13.37 -12.93
N THR A 95 -16.43 -14.59 -13.26
CA THR A 95 -17.04 -15.81 -12.73
C THR A 95 -16.31 -16.38 -11.53
N LYS A 96 -14.99 -16.29 -11.51
CA LYS A 96 -14.14 -16.90 -10.46
C LYS A 96 -13.49 -15.89 -9.52
N GLY A 97 -13.46 -14.60 -9.90
CA GLY A 97 -12.75 -13.56 -9.15
C GLY A 97 -11.22 -13.60 -9.32
N VAL A 98 -10.71 -14.61 -10.03
CA VAL A 98 -9.28 -14.80 -10.31
C VAL A 98 -9.10 -15.34 -11.71
N CYS A 99 -8.02 -14.93 -12.39
CA CYS A 99 -7.57 -15.50 -13.64
C CYS A 99 -6.06 -15.68 -13.62
N ILE A 100 -5.59 -16.85 -14.06
CA ILE A 100 -4.17 -17.19 -14.13
C ILE A 100 -3.81 -17.42 -15.59
N VAL A 101 -2.90 -16.61 -16.11
CA VAL A 101 -2.47 -16.67 -17.52
C VAL A 101 -0.97 -17.02 -17.55
N PRO A 102 -0.56 -18.13 -18.18
CA PRO A 102 0.85 -18.48 -18.33
C PRO A 102 1.62 -17.40 -19.07
N ILE A 103 2.82 -17.11 -18.58
CA ILE A 103 3.77 -16.21 -19.24
C ILE A 103 4.57 -17.05 -20.25
N PRO A 104 4.69 -16.62 -21.52
CA PRO A 104 5.62 -17.24 -22.47
C PRO A 104 7.04 -17.30 -21.91
N ASP A 105 7.75 -18.40 -22.14
CA ASP A 105 9.07 -18.64 -21.52
C ASP A 105 10.07 -17.51 -21.77
N GLU A 106 10.05 -16.91 -22.93
CA GLU A 106 10.91 -15.78 -23.30
C GLU A 106 10.60 -14.47 -22.56
N LEU A 107 9.45 -14.39 -21.88
CA LEU A 107 9.02 -13.24 -21.09
C LEU A 107 9.13 -13.47 -19.58
N ILE A 108 9.52 -14.67 -19.14
CA ILE A 108 9.73 -14.95 -17.73
C ILE A 108 10.95 -14.16 -17.22
N GLU A 109 10.77 -13.49 -16.08
CA GLU A 109 11.85 -12.80 -15.36
C GLU A 109 11.88 -13.26 -13.91
N ASP A 110 13.07 -13.34 -13.35
CA ASP A 110 13.24 -13.51 -11.92
C ASP A 110 12.98 -12.17 -11.21
N HIS A 111 11.86 -12.08 -10.52
CA HIS A 111 11.46 -10.87 -9.81
C HIS A 111 12.15 -10.70 -8.45
N LEU A 112 12.87 -11.71 -7.97
CA LEU A 112 13.49 -11.69 -6.64
C LEU A 112 14.59 -10.63 -6.54
N ASP A 113 15.35 -10.44 -7.60
CA ASP A 113 16.39 -9.41 -7.65
C ASP A 113 15.84 -7.98 -7.57
N VAL A 114 14.57 -7.81 -7.95
CA VAL A 114 13.91 -6.50 -8.02
C VAL A 114 13.05 -6.23 -6.79
N LYS A 115 12.47 -7.28 -6.22
CA LYS A 115 11.58 -7.16 -5.06
C LYS A 115 11.60 -8.43 -4.21
N ALA A 116 12.28 -8.39 -3.10
CA ALA A 116 12.32 -9.46 -2.11
C ALA A 116 10.98 -9.60 -1.36
N CYS A 117 9.92 -9.95 -2.08
CA CYS A 117 8.64 -10.28 -1.47
C CYS A 117 8.40 -11.78 -1.64
N GLN A 118 8.33 -12.52 -0.54
CA GLN A 118 8.16 -13.97 -0.56
C GLN A 118 6.97 -14.45 -1.40
N GLN A 119 5.91 -13.66 -1.48
CA GLN A 119 4.74 -13.96 -2.30
C GLN A 119 5.09 -14.10 -3.78
N TYR A 120 6.02 -13.30 -4.28
CA TYR A 120 6.43 -13.32 -5.68
C TYR A 120 7.59 -14.30 -5.97
N ALA A 121 8.14 -14.91 -4.91
CA ALA A 121 9.10 -16.00 -5.03
C ALA A 121 8.45 -17.35 -5.34
N LEU A 122 7.13 -17.46 -5.23
CA LEU A 122 6.43 -18.67 -5.60
C LEU A 122 6.45 -18.85 -7.11
N GLU A 123 6.74 -20.08 -7.57
CA GLU A 123 6.78 -20.44 -8.98
C GLU A 123 5.52 -20.01 -9.74
N ALA A 124 4.36 -20.11 -9.10
CA ALA A 124 3.08 -19.69 -9.67
C ALA A 124 3.06 -18.20 -10.06
N PHE A 125 3.78 -17.32 -9.35
CA PHE A 125 3.87 -15.90 -9.67
C PHE A 125 5.03 -15.56 -10.61
N LYS A 126 6.01 -16.44 -10.73
CA LYS A 126 7.15 -16.30 -11.64
C LYS A 126 6.73 -16.63 -13.08
N THR A 127 5.98 -17.71 -13.23
CA THR A 127 5.62 -18.29 -14.53
C THR A 127 4.23 -17.88 -15.04
N ASN A 128 3.45 -17.16 -14.22
CA ASN A 128 2.10 -16.76 -14.58
C ASN A 128 1.81 -15.31 -14.23
N ILE A 129 0.95 -14.70 -15.04
CA ILE A 129 0.22 -13.51 -14.65
C ILE A 129 -0.98 -13.94 -13.80
N VAL A 130 -1.06 -13.47 -12.58
CA VAL A 130 -2.20 -13.67 -11.70
C VAL A 130 -2.99 -12.39 -11.62
N LEU A 131 -4.25 -12.44 -12.02
CA LEU A 131 -5.19 -11.33 -11.94
C LEU A 131 -6.24 -11.61 -10.87
N LEU A 132 -6.56 -10.59 -10.09
CA LEU A 132 -7.67 -10.61 -9.13
C LEU A 132 -8.73 -9.60 -9.55
N ASP A 133 -9.99 -10.00 -9.41
CA ASP A 133 -11.11 -9.09 -9.61
C ASP A 133 -11.30 -8.20 -8.37
N THR A 134 -11.07 -6.92 -8.53
CA THR A 134 -11.32 -5.89 -7.51
C THR A 134 -12.19 -4.75 -8.05
N GLY A 135 -13.08 -5.07 -9.04
CA GLY A 135 -13.75 -4.08 -9.88
C GLY A 135 -12.94 -3.77 -11.15
N HIS A 136 -11.63 -3.78 -11.04
CA HIS A 136 -10.63 -3.78 -12.12
C HIS A 136 -9.90 -5.12 -12.10
N ALA A 137 -9.12 -5.41 -13.13
CA ALA A 137 -8.22 -6.56 -13.12
C ALA A 137 -6.92 -6.16 -12.40
N LYS A 138 -6.77 -6.58 -11.14
CA LYS A 138 -5.58 -6.30 -10.35
C LYS A 138 -4.47 -7.27 -10.71
N LEU A 139 -3.41 -6.75 -11.29
CA LEU A 139 -2.21 -7.52 -11.64
C LEU A 139 -1.37 -7.75 -10.39
N MET A 140 -1.16 -9.01 -10.04
CA MET A 140 -0.39 -9.40 -8.85
C MET A 140 1.10 -9.49 -9.11
N SER A 141 1.58 -9.26 -10.34
CA SER A 141 3.00 -9.21 -10.67
C SER A 141 3.54 -7.77 -10.54
N PRO A 142 4.63 -7.54 -9.80
CA PRO A 142 5.28 -6.24 -9.74
C PRO A 142 6.10 -5.98 -11.01
N TYR A 143 6.34 -4.72 -11.33
CA TYR A 143 7.31 -4.27 -12.34
C TYR A 143 7.11 -4.81 -13.76
N PHE A 144 5.90 -5.21 -14.13
CA PHE A 144 5.60 -5.66 -15.48
C PHE A 144 5.29 -4.47 -16.37
N SER A 145 6.15 -4.16 -17.34
CA SER A 145 5.92 -3.07 -18.28
C SER A 145 4.73 -3.37 -19.20
N LEU A 146 4.01 -2.34 -19.61
CA LEU A 146 2.86 -2.50 -20.48
C LEU A 146 3.25 -3.12 -21.85
N GLU A 147 4.41 -2.74 -22.36
CA GLU A 147 4.95 -3.28 -23.62
C GLU A 147 5.18 -4.80 -23.55
N ARG A 148 5.74 -5.28 -22.44
CA ARG A 148 5.93 -6.72 -22.22
C ARG A 148 4.60 -7.43 -21.97
N LEU A 149 3.72 -6.83 -21.17
CA LEU A 149 2.41 -7.40 -20.88
C LEU A 149 1.61 -7.65 -22.16
N ARG A 150 1.68 -6.73 -23.12
CA ARG A 150 0.99 -6.84 -24.41
C ARG A 150 1.51 -7.93 -25.33
N LYS A 151 2.64 -8.54 -25.03
CA LYS A 151 3.16 -9.73 -25.73
C LYS A 151 2.55 -11.03 -25.23
N ILE A 152 1.83 -11.00 -24.09
CA ILE A 152 1.19 -12.18 -23.49
C ILE A 152 -0.20 -12.35 -24.13
N PRO A 153 -0.58 -13.58 -24.55
CA PRO A 153 -1.91 -13.83 -25.12
C PRO A 153 -3.04 -13.35 -24.20
N GLY A 154 -3.95 -12.59 -24.77
CA GLY A 154 -5.10 -12.01 -24.05
C GLY A 154 -4.84 -10.62 -23.45
N PHE A 155 -3.62 -10.09 -23.56
CA PHE A 155 -3.24 -8.77 -23.07
C PHE A 155 -2.86 -7.78 -24.19
N GLU A 156 -3.08 -8.10 -25.44
CA GLU A 156 -2.63 -7.32 -26.60
C GLU A 156 -3.09 -5.86 -26.54
N ASN A 157 -4.28 -5.64 -26.00
CA ASN A 157 -4.90 -4.32 -25.84
C ASN A 157 -4.88 -3.83 -24.40
N ALA A 158 -4.13 -4.49 -23.51
CA ALA A 158 -4.08 -4.16 -22.10
C ALA A 158 -3.77 -2.68 -21.86
N ARG A 159 -4.47 -2.09 -20.91
CA ARG A 159 -4.27 -0.71 -20.47
C ARG A 159 -4.26 -0.67 -18.95
N TYR A 160 -3.25 -0.02 -18.39
CA TYR A 160 -3.25 0.31 -16.98
C TYR A 160 -4.26 1.43 -16.71
N GLU A 161 -4.97 1.33 -15.59
CA GLU A 161 -5.81 2.41 -15.09
C GLU A 161 -4.98 3.65 -14.76
N ASP A 162 -3.78 3.44 -14.23
CA ASP A 162 -2.83 4.51 -13.96
C ASP A 162 -1.79 4.55 -15.08
N PRO A 163 -1.65 5.67 -15.81
CA PRO A 163 -0.67 5.79 -16.90
C PRO A 163 0.78 5.71 -16.43
N TYR A 164 1.03 5.85 -15.14
CA TYR A 164 2.37 5.70 -14.54
C TYR A 164 2.63 4.29 -14.00
N ALA A 165 1.66 3.38 -14.08
CA ALA A 165 1.83 2.00 -13.71
C ALA A 165 2.74 1.26 -14.70
N GLY A 166 3.33 0.16 -14.25
CA GLY A 166 4.35 -0.56 -15.00
C GLY A 166 5.77 -0.01 -14.74
N GLY A 167 6.79 -0.76 -14.95
CA GLY A 167 8.16 -0.36 -14.60
C GLY A 167 8.47 -0.54 -13.11
N LYS A 168 8.92 0.49 -12.43
CA LYS A 168 9.46 0.41 -11.06
C LYS A 168 8.42 0.34 -9.95
N GLY A 169 7.17 0.54 -10.25
CA GLY A 169 6.10 0.44 -9.26
C GLY A 169 4.76 0.49 -9.98
N ASN A 170 3.89 -0.41 -9.65
CA ASN A 170 2.77 -0.77 -10.50
C ASN A 170 1.43 -0.26 -10.02
N SER A 171 1.29 0.13 -8.77
CA SER A 171 0.05 0.70 -8.27
C SER A 171 0.28 2.01 -7.55
N MET A 172 -0.74 2.82 -7.52
CA MET A 172 -0.71 4.09 -6.82
C MET A 172 -1.37 3.93 -5.46
N ARG A 173 -0.76 4.50 -4.44
CA ARG A 173 -1.30 4.57 -3.09
C ARG A 173 -1.36 6.00 -2.61
N TYR A 174 -2.37 6.29 -1.83
CA TYR A 174 -2.39 7.52 -1.05
C TYR A 174 -1.52 7.34 0.19
N PHE A 175 -0.52 8.21 0.32
CA PHE A 175 0.34 8.26 1.49
C PHE A 175 0.11 9.56 2.25
N ALA A 176 -0.16 9.43 3.54
CA ALA A 176 -0.10 10.53 4.48
C ALA A 176 0.80 10.09 5.65
N MET A 177 1.90 10.77 5.82
CA MET A 177 2.94 10.45 6.80
C MET A 177 3.13 11.61 7.75
N ALA A 178 3.38 11.32 9.02
CA ALA A 178 3.74 12.35 9.98
C ALA A 178 5.16 12.88 9.69
N TYR A 179 5.36 14.18 9.80
CA TYR A 179 6.72 14.72 9.94
C TYR A 179 7.30 14.22 11.25
N ARG A 180 8.50 13.71 11.22
CA ARG A 180 9.14 13.06 12.35
C ARG A 180 10.65 13.18 12.29
N ASP A 181 11.31 13.06 13.45
CA ASP A 181 12.75 12.97 13.52
C ASP A 181 13.28 11.54 13.23
N ASN A 182 14.60 11.36 13.34
CA ASN A 182 15.21 10.05 13.11
C ASN A 182 14.95 9.04 14.23
N CYS A 183 14.46 9.51 15.39
CA CYS A 183 14.01 8.65 16.50
C CYS A 183 12.54 8.25 16.35
N LEU A 184 11.92 8.59 15.23
CA LEU A 184 10.50 8.37 14.92
C LEU A 184 9.54 9.14 15.83
N LYS A 185 10.02 10.17 16.54
CA LYS A 185 9.17 11.07 17.28
C LYS A 185 8.53 12.08 16.33
N VAL A 186 7.21 12.23 16.42
CA VAL A 186 6.43 13.13 15.57
C VAL A 186 6.74 14.59 15.92
N GLU A 187 7.07 15.37 14.91
CA GLU A 187 7.34 16.82 15.08
C GLU A 187 6.09 17.54 15.57
N GLY A 188 6.30 18.44 16.53
CA GLY A 188 5.23 19.22 17.14
C GLY A 188 4.53 18.57 18.33
N LEU A 189 4.89 17.34 18.69
CA LEU A 189 4.39 16.65 19.88
C LEU A 189 5.55 15.99 20.64
N ASN A 190 5.53 16.10 21.97
CA ASN A 190 6.65 15.60 22.77
C ASN A 190 6.63 14.09 22.99
N ASN A 191 5.46 13.47 22.99
CA ASN A 191 5.25 12.08 23.41
C ASN A 191 4.51 11.23 22.37
N LEU A 192 4.48 11.64 21.10
CA LEU A 192 3.94 10.83 20.00
C LEU A 192 5.07 10.33 19.12
N PHE A 193 5.10 9.05 18.90
CA PHE A 193 5.98 8.35 17.96
C PHE A 193 5.18 7.75 16.82
N CYS A 194 5.82 7.40 15.72
CA CYS A 194 5.14 6.76 14.59
C CYS A 194 5.92 5.55 14.08
N GLY A 195 5.20 4.53 13.64
CA GLY A 195 5.75 3.30 13.09
C GLY A 195 5.00 2.82 11.85
N GLY A 196 5.58 1.88 11.13
CA GLY A 196 4.99 1.35 9.91
C GLY A 196 4.93 2.38 8.79
N GLU A 197 3.93 2.27 7.93
CA GLU A 197 3.72 3.20 6.80
C GLU A 197 3.56 4.67 7.25
N LYS A 198 3.20 4.89 8.50
CA LYS A 198 3.08 6.22 9.09
C LYS A 198 4.43 6.90 9.25
N ALA A 199 5.47 6.12 9.49
CA ALA A 199 6.80 6.62 9.78
C ALA A 199 7.67 6.82 8.53
N GLY A 200 7.35 6.21 7.40
CA GLY A 200 8.27 6.15 6.30
C GLY A 200 7.66 6.24 4.91
N LEU A 201 8.55 6.43 3.93
CA LEU A 201 8.24 6.40 2.51
C LEU A 201 8.20 4.98 1.95
N LEU A 202 8.70 4.01 2.70
CA LEU A 202 8.77 2.61 2.32
C LEU A 202 7.52 1.87 2.82
N VAL A 203 7.06 0.95 2.01
CA VAL A 203 5.86 0.15 2.27
C VAL A 203 6.25 -1.31 2.25
N GLY A 204 6.14 -1.95 3.39
CA GLY A 204 6.43 -3.38 3.51
C GLY A 204 6.40 -3.86 4.96
N HIS A 205 6.36 -5.17 5.14
CA HIS A 205 6.36 -5.78 6.46
C HIS A 205 7.69 -5.54 7.19
N THR A 206 8.81 -5.62 6.48
CA THR A 206 10.15 -5.39 7.06
C THR A 206 10.27 -3.96 7.59
N GLU A 207 9.85 -2.98 6.83
CA GLU A 207 9.86 -1.57 7.22
C GLU A 207 8.93 -1.32 8.40
N ALA A 208 7.78 -1.99 8.43
CA ALA A 208 6.83 -1.89 9.55
C ALA A 208 7.42 -2.49 10.83
N ILE A 209 8.11 -3.63 10.75
CA ILE A 209 8.77 -4.27 11.89
C ILE A 209 9.92 -3.38 12.42
N VAL A 210 10.80 -2.91 11.54
CA VAL A 210 11.95 -2.08 11.93
C VAL A 210 11.50 -0.77 12.56
N THR A 211 10.62 -0.04 11.88
CA THR A 211 10.14 1.26 12.38
C THR A 211 9.26 1.10 13.62
N GLY A 212 8.43 0.06 13.69
CA GLY A 212 7.62 -0.24 14.86
C GLY A 212 8.46 -0.57 16.09
N THR A 213 9.52 -1.38 15.90
CA THR A 213 10.46 -1.73 16.98
C THR A 213 11.21 -0.50 17.46
N LEU A 214 11.72 0.34 16.55
CA LEU A 214 12.43 1.57 16.91
C LEU A 214 11.51 2.58 17.61
N ALA A 215 10.29 2.77 17.11
CA ALA A 215 9.32 3.64 17.77
C ALA A 215 8.96 3.14 19.17
N GLY A 216 8.75 1.83 19.33
CA GLY A 216 8.50 1.20 20.63
C GLY A 216 9.66 1.42 21.60
N HIS A 217 10.89 1.14 21.17
CA HIS A 217 12.09 1.38 21.99
C HIS A 217 12.19 2.84 22.44
N ASN A 218 12.06 3.77 21.52
CA ASN A 218 12.22 5.19 21.81
C ASN A 218 11.08 5.77 22.66
N SER A 219 9.85 5.26 22.49
CA SER A 219 8.72 5.67 23.34
C SER A 219 8.90 5.24 24.80
N VAL A 220 9.42 4.04 25.02
CA VAL A 220 9.75 3.56 26.39
C VAL A 220 10.88 4.40 27.00
N ARG A 221 11.95 4.67 26.25
CA ARG A 221 13.01 5.56 26.73
C ARG A 221 12.50 6.93 27.12
N TYR A 222 11.65 7.51 26.28
CA TYR A 222 11.02 8.79 26.58
C TYR A 222 10.20 8.75 27.87
N ALA A 223 9.36 7.72 28.05
CA ALA A 223 8.53 7.55 29.24
C ALA A 223 9.38 7.38 30.52
N LEU A 224 10.57 6.82 30.39
CA LEU A 224 11.53 6.65 31.51
C LEU A 224 12.46 7.86 31.71
N GLY A 225 12.36 8.91 30.90
CA GLY A 225 13.23 10.07 30.95
C GLY A 225 14.67 9.83 30.48
N LEU A 226 14.88 8.86 29.57
CA LEU A 226 16.20 8.42 29.07
C LEU A 226 16.53 9.02 27.68
#